data_ef909c11a270babd34252eddc7b31a2e
#
_entry.id   ef909c11a270babd34252eddc7b31a2e
#
_cell.length_a   1.000
_cell.length_b   1.000
_cell.length_c   1.000
_cell.angle_alpha   90.00
_cell.angle_beta   90.00
_cell.angle_gamma   90.00
#
_symmetry.space_group_name_H-M   'P 1'
#
loop_
_entity.id
_entity.type
_entity.pdbx_description
1 polymer ?
#
loop_
_entity_poly.entity_id
_entity_poly.type
_entity_poly.pdbx_seq_one_letter_code
_entity_poly.pdbx_strand_id
1 'polypeptide(L)'
;MAYDEKLLNRIRLILAARADVVEQRMFGGVAFLVGGRMACGPHGDRLIVRIGEEAARKYIGKPHVKPMDFTGRVMKAFATIEPGGLRTEAQLRKWVTMAAEFAAAEGPRVGLSKEATRRRRRQ
;
A
#
# COMPACT_ATOMS: atom_id res chain seq x y z
N MET A 1 13.82 -2.04 15.19
CA MET A 1 13.26 -1.49 13.94
C MET A 1 11.82 -1.87 13.82
N ALA A 2 11.01 -0.97 13.35
CA ALA A 2 9.58 -1.23 13.21
C ALA A 2 9.23 -2.02 11.95
N TYR A 3 10.21 -2.32 11.11
CA TYR A 3 9.97 -3.03 9.86
C TYR A 3 11.23 -3.72 9.39
N ASP A 4 11.05 -4.71 8.49
CA ASP A 4 12.13 -5.48 7.90
C ASP A 4 12.74 -4.69 6.74
N GLU A 5 14.00 -4.33 6.85
CA GLU A 5 14.67 -3.55 5.81
C GLU A 5 14.86 -4.32 4.51
N LYS A 6 14.97 -5.64 4.60
CA LYS A 6 15.04 -6.43 3.36
C LYS A 6 13.75 -6.34 2.59
N LEU A 7 12.63 -6.39 3.30
CA LEU A 7 11.33 -6.24 2.66
C LEU A 7 11.20 -4.84 2.04
N LEU A 8 11.62 -3.81 2.77
CA LEU A 8 11.57 -2.45 2.27
C LEU A 8 12.35 -2.32 0.96
N ASN A 9 13.56 -2.88 0.92
CA ASN A 9 14.38 -2.81 -0.29
C ASN A 9 13.80 -3.58 -1.45
N ARG A 10 13.18 -4.72 -1.17
CA ARG A 10 12.50 -5.50 -2.22
C ARG A 10 11.35 -4.71 -2.83
N ILE A 11 10.58 -3.99 -1.99
CA ILE A 11 9.49 -3.16 -2.49
C ILE A 11 10.04 -2.02 -3.34
N ARG A 12 11.12 -1.40 -2.89
CA ARG A 12 11.75 -0.31 -3.66
C ARG A 12 12.12 -0.76 -5.06
N LEU A 13 12.68 -1.96 -5.18
CA LEU A 13 13.09 -2.47 -6.49
C LEU A 13 11.90 -2.67 -7.41
N ILE A 14 10.79 -3.18 -6.87
CA ILE A 14 9.60 -3.41 -7.67
C ILE A 14 9.02 -2.08 -8.16
N LEU A 15 9.03 -1.05 -7.32
CA LEU A 15 8.43 0.24 -7.66
C LEU A 15 9.42 1.19 -8.36
N ALA A 16 10.66 0.76 -8.58
CA ALA A 16 11.69 1.66 -9.11
C ALA A 16 11.37 2.19 -10.50
N ALA A 17 10.58 1.46 -11.29
CA ALA A 17 10.24 1.89 -12.63
C ALA A 17 9.14 2.96 -12.68
N ARG A 18 8.49 3.24 -11.54
CA ARG A 18 7.41 4.21 -11.51
C ARG A 18 7.94 5.56 -11.05
N ALA A 19 7.56 6.61 -11.77
CA ALA A 19 7.99 7.98 -11.44
C ALA A 19 7.09 8.62 -10.38
N ASP A 20 5.93 8.04 -10.12
CA ASP A 20 4.92 8.66 -9.23
C ASP A 20 4.97 8.10 -7.81
N VAL A 21 6.08 7.49 -7.41
CA VAL A 21 6.23 6.85 -6.10
C VAL A 21 7.02 7.74 -5.16
N VAL A 22 6.52 7.90 -3.95
CA VAL A 22 7.19 8.64 -2.88
C VAL A 22 7.18 7.77 -1.64
N GLU A 23 8.32 7.69 -0.94
CA GLU A 23 8.38 7.04 0.36
C GLU A 23 8.10 8.07 1.44
N GLN A 24 7.29 7.72 2.40
CA GLN A 24 6.96 8.62 3.49
C GLN A 24 6.93 7.84 4.80
N ARG A 25 7.54 8.39 5.84
CA ARG A 25 7.49 7.77 7.15
C ARG A 25 6.12 7.98 7.77
N MET A 26 5.54 6.91 8.29
CA MET A 26 4.29 7.01 9.02
C MET A 26 4.08 5.75 9.84
N PHE A 27 3.38 5.88 10.95
CA PHE A 27 3.04 4.77 11.84
C PHE A 27 4.26 3.95 12.28
N GLY A 28 5.38 4.62 12.49
CA GLY A 28 6.60 3.94 12.90
C GLY A 28 7.28 3.14 11.81
N GLY A 29 6.82 3.26 10.57
CA GLY A 29 7.39 2.54 9.44
C GLY A 29 7.52 3.44 8.24
N VAL A 30 7.47 2.84 7.05
CA VAL A 30 7.58 3.55 5.78
C VAL A 30 6.39 3.15 4.92
N ALA A 31 5.75 4.13 4.32
CA ALA A 31 4.68 3.89 3.36
C ALA A 31 5.12 4.37 1.99
N PHE A 32 4.70 3.65 0.97
CA PHE A 32 4.91 4.05 -0.41
C PHE A 32 3.62 4.66 -0.92
N LEU A 33 3.72 5.89 -1.40
CA LEU A 33 2.59 6.60 -1.99
C LEU A 33 2.72 6.58 -3.48
N VAL A 34 1.63 6.36 -4.18
CA VAL A 34 1.59 6.39 -5.64
C VAL A 34 0.58 7.45 -6.02
N GLY A 35 1.05 8.48 -6.72
CA GLY A 35 0.21 9.62 -7.05
C GLY A 35 -0.28 10.36 -5.82
N GLY A 36 0.46 10.31 -4.72
CA GLY A 36 0.09 10.96 -3.48
C GLY A 36 -0.83 10.15 -2.59
N ARG A 37 -1.23 8.95 -3.02
CA ARG A 37 -2.12 8.08 -2.23
C ARG A 37 -1.35 6.87 -1.74
N MET A 38 -1.65 6.43 -0.52
CA MET A 38 -0.95 5.29 0.03
C MET A 38 -1.24 4.03 -0.78
N ALA A 39 -0.17 3.28 -1.07
CA ALA A 39 -0.29 1.99 -1.76
C ALA A 39 0.07 0.86 -0.82
N CYS A 40 1.27 0.86 -0.28
CA CYS A 40 1.73 -0.24 0.55
C CYS A 40 2.88 0.20 1.44
N GLY A 41 3.26 -0.69 2.35
CA GLY A 41 4.42 -0.45 3.20
C GLY A 41 4.70 -1.64 4.09
N PRO A 42 5.95 -1.80 4.53
CA PRO A 42 6.28 -2.86 5.46
C PRO A 42 5.82 -2.50 6.87
N HIS A 43 5.40 -3.50 7.61
CA HIS A 43 5.04 -3.36 9.02
C HIS A 43 5.58 -4.60 9.72
N GLY A 44 6.69 -4.46 10.44
CA GLY A 44 7.42 -5.61 10.92
C GLY A 44 7.91 -6.41 9.71
N ASP A 45 7.65 -7.71 9.71
CA ASP A 45 7.99 -8.56 8.57
C ASP A 45 6.81 -8.80 7.63
N ARG A 46 5.75 -8.03 7.79
CA ARG A 46 4.52 -8.15 6.99
C ARG A 46 4.43 -6.98 6.02
N LEU A 47 3.59 -7.16 5.02
CA LEU A 47 3.32 -6.12 4.04
C LEU A 47 1.87 -5.66 4.22
N ILE A 48 1.68 -4.37 4.36
CA ILE A 48 0.35 -3.78 4.36
C ILE A 48 0.10 -3.25 2.97
N VAL A 49 -1.03 -3.63 2.38
CA VAL A 49 -1.40 -3.18 1.04
C VAL A 49 -2.78 -2.54 1.10
N ARG A 50 -2.94 -1.46 0.36
CA ARG A 50 -4.23 -0.82 0.19
C ARG A 50 -4.71 -1.16 -1.21
N ILE A 51 -5.68 -2.07 -1.28
CA ILE A 51 -6.13 -2.63 -2.55
C ILE A 51 -7.62 -2.41 -2.82
N GLY A 52 -8.27 -1.68 -1.92
CA GLY A 52 -9.68 -1.40 -2.04
C GLY A 52 -10.52 -2.45 -1.31
N GLU A 53 -11.71 -2.04 -0.94
CA GLU A 53 -12.57 -2.89 -0.11
C GLU A 53 -12.96 -4.17 -0.82
N GLU A 54 -13.24 -4.09 -2.11
CA GLU A 54 -13.67 -5.25 -2.88
C GLU A 54 -12.56 -6.30 -2.96
N ALA A 55 -11.34 -5.88 -3.34
CA ALA A 55 -10.23 -6.79 -3.44
C ALA A 55 -9.83 -7.32 -2.07
N ALA A 56 -9.85 -6.47 -1.05
CA ALA A 56 -9.52 -6.91 0.30
C ALA A 56 -10.49 -8.00 0.76
N ARG A 57 -11.78 -7.82 0.52
CA ARG A 57 -12.78 -8.81 0.87
C ARG A 57 -12.55 -10.13 0.13
N LYS A 58 -12.12 -10.04 -1.12
CA LYS A 58 -11.85 -11.21 -1.94
C LYS A 58 -10.68 -12.03 -1.39
N TYR A 59 -9.63 -11.34 -0.93
CA TYR A 59 -8.38 -12.03 -0.57
C TYR A 59 -8.24 -12.34 0.92
N ILE A 60 -8.90 -11.59 1.79
CA ILE A 60 -8.83 -11.87 3.23
C ILE A 60 -9.44 -13.23 3.50
N GLY A 61 -8.73 -14.04 4.29
CA GLY A 61 -9.13 -15.43 4.53
C GLY A 61 -8.37 -16.42 3.69
N LYS A 62 -7.72 -15.96 2.62
CA LYS A 62 -6.82 -16.81 1.86
C LYS A 62 -5.50 -16.97 2.61
N PRO A 63 -4.70 -18.00 2.29
CA PRO A 63 -3.45 -18.20 3.02
C PRO A 63 -2.60 -16.95 3.05
N HIS A 64 -2.11 -16.61 4.24
CA HIS A 64 -1.20 -15.49 4.49
C HIS A 64 -1.80 -14.10 4.31
N VAL A 65 -3.13 -14.00 4.16
CA VAL A 65 -3.80 -12.70 4.00
C VAL A 65 -4.75 -12.49 5.17
N LYS A 66 -4.52 -11.42 5.92
CA LYS A 66 -5.29 -11.07 7.10
C LYS A 66 -5.88 -9.68 6.98
N PRO A 67 -6.93 -9.37 7.73
CA PRO A 67 -7.40 -7.98 7.78
C PRO A 67 -6.32 -7.09 8.39
N MET A 68 -6.32 -5.82 8.01
CA MET A 68 -5.49 -4.85 8.68
C MET A 68 -6.25 -4.30 9.87
N ASP A 69 -5.70 -4.53 11.06
CA ASP A 69 -6.31 -4.06 12.30
C ASP A 69 -5.24 -3.32 13.09
N PHE A 70 -5.14 -2.03 12.83
CA PHE A 70 -4.05 -1.22 13.37
C PHE A 70 -4.35 -0.66 14.75
N THR A 71 -5.57 -0.23 14.97
CA THR A 71 -5.94 0.44 16.20
C THR A 71 -7.21 -0.14 16.80
N GLY A 72 -7.39 -1.45 16.68
CA GLY A 72 -8.63 -2.10 17.08
C GLY A 72 -9.76 -1.91 16.08
N ARG A 73 -9.50 -1.25 14.97
CA ARG A 73 -10.46 -1.04 13.89
C ARG A 73 -9.99 -1.72 12.64
N VAL A 74 -10.86 -2.48 12.03
CA VAL A 74 -10.54 -3.12 10.75
C VAL A 74 -10.60 -2.05 9.65
N MET A 75 -9.51 -1.96 8.89
CA MET A 75 -9.40 -1.04 7.76
C MET A 75 -9.82 -1.79 6.51
N LYS A 76 -11.03 -1.55 6.04
CA LYS A 76 -11.67 -2.39 5.03
C LYS A 76 -10.97 -2.38 3.68
N ALA A 77 -10.31 -1.28 3.32
CA ALA A 77 -9.62 -1.19 2.04
C ALA A 77 -8.22 -1.78 2.08
N PHE A 78 -7.78 -2.27 3.22
CA PHE A 78 -6.43 -2.73 3.45
C PHE A 78 -6.40 -4.23 3.73
N ALA A 79 -5.24 -4.83 3.47
CA ALA A 79 -4.97 -6.20 3.88
C ALA A 79 -3.53 -6.29 4.37
N THR A 80 -3.27 -7.24 5.25
CA THR A 80 -1.94 -7.53 5.74
C THR A 80 -1.50 -8.86 5.14
N ILE A 81 -0.33 -8.87 4.51
CA ILE A 81 0.24 -10.08 3.92
C ILE A 81 1.34 -10.58 4.84
N GLU A 82 1.20 -11.81 5.32
CA GLU A 82 2.17 -12.43 6.21
C GLU A 82 3.39 -12.90 5.43
N PRO A 83 4.53 -13.11 6.11
CA PRO A 83 5.77 -13.46 5.42
C PRO A 83 5.66 -14.66 4.48
N GLY A 84 4.82 -15.65 4.82
CA GLY A 84 4.61 -16.80 3.95
C GLY A 84 4.06 -16.46 2.59
N GLY A 85 3.40 -15.31 2.47
CA GLY A 85 2.87 -14.83 1.20
C GLY A 85 3.79 -13.87 0.47
N LEU A 86 5.03 -13.71 0.98
CA LEU A 86 5.98 -12.74 0.43
C LEU A 86 7.32 -13.38 0.11
N ARG A 87 7.39 -14.71 0.07
CA ARG A 87 8.67 -15.42 -0.06
C ARG A 87 9.31 -15.24 -1.42
N THR A 88 8.50 -15.30 -2.48
CA THR A 88 9.05 -15.19 -3.83
C THR A 88 8.86 -13.78 -4.35
N GLU A 89 9.68 -13.44 -5.34
CA GLU A 89 9.54 -12.16 -6.02
C GLU A 89 8.15 -12.03 -6.66
N ALA A 90 7.66 -13.10 -7.26
CA ALA A 90 6.36 -13.08 -7.91
C ALA A 90 5.23 -12.79 -6.92
N GLN A 91 5.30 -13.39 -5.73
CA GLN A 91 4.30 -13.12 -4.70
C GLN A 91 4.32 -11.66 -4.27
N LEU A 92 5.51 -11.16 -3.95
CA LEU A 92 5.64 -9.79 -3.49
C LEU A 92 5.22 -8.81 -4.59
N ARG A 93 5.66 -9.06 -5.82
CA ARG A 93 5.32 -8.19 -6.96
C ARG A 93 3.81 -8.15 -7.17
N LYS A 94 3.12 -9.27 -7.01
CA LYS A 94 1.66 -9.31 -7.15
C LYS A 94 0.99 -8.32 -6.21
N TRP A 95 1.36 -8.35 -4.94
CA TRP A 95 0.71 -7.49 -3.94
C TRP A 95 1.09 -6.03 -4.11
N VAL A 96 2.37 -5.76 -4.34
CA VAL A 96 2.84 -4.40 -4.51
C VAL A 96 2.24 -3.76 -5.76
N THR A 97 2.22 -4.50 -6.87
CA THR A 97 1.65 -4.01 -8.12
C THR A 97 0.16 -3.75 -7.99
N MET A 98 -0.56 -4.68 -7.34
CA MET A 98 -2.00 -4.51 -7.13
C MET A 98 -2.28 -3.23 -6.35
N ALA A 99 -1.50 -2.98 -5.30
CA ALA A 99 -1.68 -1.79 -4.46
C ALA A 99 -1.32 -0.52 -5.23
N ALA A 100 -0.24 -0.56 -6.00
CA ALA A 100 0.18 0.60 -6.78
C ALA A 100 -0.85 0.94 -7.84
N GLU A 101 -1.40 -0.06 -8.52
CA GLU A 101 -2.41 0.16 -9.54
C GLU A 101 -3.70 0.68 -8.96
N PHE A 102 -4.08 0.20 -7.78
CA PHE A 102 -5.28 0.73 -7.13
C PHE A 102 -5.11 2.20 -6.79
N ALA A 103 -3.97 2.59 -6.22
CA ALA A 103 -3.72 3.98 -5.88
C ALA A 103 -3.68 4.86 -7.12
N ALA A 104 -3.04 4.36 -8.20
CA ALA A 104 -2.95 5.12 -9.45
C ALA A 104 -4.32 5.30 -10.08
N ALA A 105 -5.18 4.29 -9.98
CA ALA A 105 -6.52 4.35 -10.57
C ALA A 105 -7.42 5.37 -9.88
N GLU A 106 -7.13 5.71 -8.63
CA GLU A 106 -7.87 6.75 -7.93
C GLU A 106 -7.54 8.15 -8.42
N GLY A 107 -6.48 8.27 -9.20
CA GLY A 107 -6.02 9.56 -9.68
C GLY A 107 -5.18 10.30 -8.68
N PRO A 108 -4.52 11.39 -9.10
CA PRO A 108 -3.66 12.14 -8.21
C PRO A 108 -4.42 12.72 -7.04
N ARG A 109 -3.79 12.73 -5.89
CA ARG A 109 -4.35 13.39 -4.73
C ARG A 109 -4.17 14.90 -4.92
N VAL A 110 -5.31 15.58 -4.99
CA VAL A 110 -5.27 16.99 -5.26
C VAL A 110 -4.83 17.77 -4.03
N GLY A 111 -3.95 18.57 -4.20
CA GLY A 111 -3.43 19.41 -3.23
C GLY A 111 -3.77 19.12 -2.01
N LEU A 112 -3.77 18.89 -1.96
CA LEU A 112 -3.81 18.82 -0.89
C LEU A 112 -4.34 19.98 -0.40
N SER A 113 -4.54 20.20 -0.82
CA SER A 113 -4.97 21.01 -0.67
C SER A 113 -5.98 21.22 -0.89
N LYS A 114 -6.48 21.31 -1.06
CA LYS A 114 -7.19 21.51 -1.29
C LYS A 114 -7.66 22.16 -1.84
N GLU A 115 -7.48 22.45 -2.33
CA GLU A 115 -7.77 23.07 -3.05
C GLU A 115 -7.94 22.72 -3.94
N ALA A 116 -7.75 22.28 -4.19
CA ALA A 116 -7.82 21.97 -5.00
C ALA A 116 -8.70 21.21 -5.26
N THR A 117 -9.16 20.93 -5.02
CA THR A 117 -9.73 20.38 -5.17
C THR A 117 -10.66 20.68 -5.27
N ARG A 118 -10.80 21.52 -5.51
CA ARG A 118 -11.28 22.04 -5.63
C ARG A 118 -11.54 22.37 -6.45
N ARG A 119 -11.27 22.45 -7.02
CA ARG A 119 -11.14 22.85 -7.76
C ARG A 119 -11.50 22.13 -8.59
N ARG A 120 -11.76 21.78 -8.91
CA ARG A 120 -11.79 21.33 -9.45
C ARG A 120 -12.62 20.76 -9.56
N ARG A 121 -13.11 20.79 -9.51
CA ARG A 121 -13.53 20.66 -9.44
C ARG A 121 -14.05 21.00 -9.54
N ARG A 122 -13.88 21.60 -9.84
CA ARG A 122 -13.89 22.35 -9.87
C ARG A 122 -14.00 22.28 -10.36
N GLN A 123 -14.00 22.29 -10.64
CA GLN A 123 -13.69 22.59 -10.84
C GLN A 123 -13.88 22.43 -10.94
#